data_6a5a66ded1df2407bcf1c9d7ce0ab4fd
#
_entry.id   6a5a66ded1df2407bcf1c9d7ce0ab4fd
#
_cell.length_a   1.000
_cell.length_b   1.000
_cell.length_c   1.000
_cell.angle_alpha   90.00
_cell.angle_beta   90.00
_cell.angle_gamma   90.00
#
_symmetry.space_group_name_H-M   'P 1'
#
loop_
_entity.id
_entity.type
_entity.pdbx_description
1 polymer ?
#
loop_
_entity_poly.entity_id
_entity_poly.type
_entity_poly.pdbx_seq_one_letter_code
_entity_poly.pdbx_strand_id
1 'polypeptide(L)'
;AANLDQTGVDLTDQVTVKFEHVLADLVTSFAAPMGNSMVIYGREGRIELPDPHYASKCFLYGADGTQKEEFTDTTTQKGFTYEIEETIRCVRAKKTESPVVPHATTIACAELFDQIQAAKKE
;
A
#
# COMPACT_ATOMS: atom_id res chain seq x y z
N ALA A 1 -0.22 -2.92 -17.41
CA ALA A 1 -0.35 -1.96 -18.52
C ALA A 1 0.20 -0.62 -18.10
N ALA A 2 0.87 0.06 -19.00
CA ALA A 2 1.44 1.38 -18.76
C ALA A 2 1.12 2.33 -19.92
N ASN A 3 0.89 3.60 -19.60
CA ASN A 3 0.84 4.69 -20.57
C ASN A 3 2.07 5.58 -20.36
N LEU A 4 2.92 5.69 -21.36
CA LEU A 4 4.21 6.39 -21.28
C LEU A 4 4.12 7.77 -21.93
N ASP A 5 4.92 8.71 -21.44
CA ASP A 5 5.16 9.98 -22.10
C ASP A 5 6.20 9.88 -23.23
N GLN A 6 6.55 11.00 -23.86
CA GLN A 6 7.53 11.07 -24.94
C GLN A 6 8.97 10.72 -24.50
N THR A 7 9.25 10.78 -23.19
CA THR A 7 10.56 10.45 -22.61
C THR A 7 10.65 9.01 -22.14
N GLY A 8 9.55 8.25 -22.21
CA GLY A 8 9.44 6.88 -21.71
C GLY A 8 9.13 6.78 -20.21
N VAL A 9 8.73 7.90 -19.59
CA VAL A 9 8.26 7.90 -18.20
C VAL A 9 6.80 7.49 -18.12
N ASP A 10 6.45 6.71 -17.11
CA ASP A 10 5.10 6.24 -16.86
C ASP A 10 4.18 7.40 -16.46
N LEU A 11 3.17 7.69 -17.26
CA LEU A 11 2.12 8.63 -16.91
C LEU A 11 0.99 7.98 -16.13
N THR A 12 0.67 6.74 -16.44
CA THR A 12 -0.37 5.96 -15.78
C THR A 12 0.02 4.49 -15.83
N ASP A 13 0.01 3.84 -14.69
CA ASP A 13 0.25 2.42 -14.55
C ASP A 13 -0.96 1.71 -13.95
N GLN A 14 -1.23 0.52 -14.50
CA GLN A 14 -2.12 -0.46 -13.89
C GLN A 14 -1.38 -1.78 -13.75
N VAL A 15 -1.33 -2.30 -12.53
CA VAL A 15 -0.63 -3.53 -12.18
C VAL A 15 -1.57 -4.46 -11.43
N THR A 16 -1.69 -5.70 -11.91
CA THR A 16 -2.35 -6.79 -11.18
C THR A 16 -1.30 -7.72 -10.61
N VAL A 17 -1.29 -7.89 -9.31
CA VAL A 17 -0.39 -8.83 -8.60
C VAL A 17 -1.21 -10.01 -8.13
N LYS A 18 -0.77 -11.22 -8.47
CA LYS A 18 -1.40 -12.46 -8.01
C LYS A 18 -0.57 -13.11 -6.93
N PHE A 19 -1.15 -13.24 -5.75
CA PHE A 19 -0.68 -14.11 -4.67
C PHE A 19 -1.40 -15.45 -4.73
N GLU A 20 -1.02 -16.39 -3.88
CA GLU A 20 -1.63 -17.72 -3.85
C GLU A 20 -3.18 -17.69 -3.75
N HIS A 21 -3.70 -16.83 -2.88
CA HIS A 21 -5.15 -16.75 -2.60
C HIS A 21 -5.72 -15.33 -2.73
N VAL A 22 -4.93 -14.37 -3.21
CA VAL A 22 -5.32 -12.95 -3.28
C VAL A 22 -4.93 -12.37 -4.63
N LEU A 23 -5.80 -11.54 -5.19
CA LEU A 23 -5.49 -10.63 -6.28
C LEU A 23 -5.44 -9.21 -5.73
N ALA A 24 -4.44 -8.45 -6.15
CA ALA A 24 -4.34 -7.02 -5.87
C ALA A 24 -4.23 -6.25 -7.20
N ASP A 25 -5.12 -5.28 -7.38
CA ASP A 25 -5.07 -4.34 -8.49
C ASP A 25 -4.62 -2.97 -7.98
N LEU A 26 -3.60 -2.43 -8.61
CA LEU A 26 -3.05 -1.13 -8.30
C LEU A 26 -3.11 -0.24 -9.54
N VAL A 27 -3.58 0.98 -9.36
CA VAL A 27 -3.58 2.00 -10.42
C VAL A 27 -2.93 3.26 -9.86
N THR A 28 -2.02 3.84 -10.62
CA THR A 28 -1.41 5.14 -10.31
C THR A 28 -1.35 6.00 -11.56
N SER A 29 -1.45 7.33 -11.40
CA SER A 29 -1.38 8.25 -12.54
C SER A 29 -0.82 9.59 -12.13
N PHE A 30 0.05 10.13 -13.00
CA PHE A 30 0.43 11.55 -13.02
C PHE A 30 -0.39 12.37 -14.02
N ALA A 31 -1.07 11.70 -14.95
CA ALA A 31 -1.84 12.36 -16.01
C ALA A 31 -3.27 12.73 -15.60
N ALA A 32 -3.78 12.14 -14.52
CA ALA A 32 -5.13 12.38 -14.04
C ALA A 32 -5.16 12.51 -12.51
N PRO A 33 -5.99 13.41 -11.95
CA PRO A 33 -6.20 13.47 -10.51
C PRO A 33 -6.97 12.24 -10.07
N MET A 34 -6.28 11.32 -9.41
CA MET A 34 -6.88 10.11 -8.83
C MET A 34 -7.00 10.26 -7.31
N GLY A 35 -8.11 9.77 -6.77
CA GLY A 35 -8.25 9.63 -5.32
C GLY A 35 -7.26 8.58 -4.79
N ASN A 36 -6.68 8.86 -3.63
CA ASN A 36 -5.81 7.91 -2.94
C ASN A 36 -6.66 7.07 -2.00
N SER A 37 -6.91 5.82 -2.32
CA SER A 37 -7.75 4.93 -1.52
C SER A 37 -7.33 3.48 -1.65
N MET A 38 -7.62 2.69 -0.63
CA MET A 38 -7.41 1.24 -0.63
C MET A 38 -8.67 0.54 -0.15
N VAL A 39 -9.05 -0.54 -0.81
CA VAL A 39 -10.16 -1.40 -0.39
C VAL A 39 -9.68 -2.84 -0.36
N ILE A 40 -9.93 -3.52 0.76
CA ILE A 40 -9.60 -4.94 0.94
C ILE A 40 -10.93 -5.69 1.02
N TYR A 41 -11.22 -6.52 0.03
CA TYR A 41 -12.42 -7.35 -0.04
C TYR A 41 -12.18 -8.74 0.56
N GLY A 42 -13.03 -9.13 1.49
CA GLY A 42 -13.10 -10.47 2.07
C GLY A 42 -14.46 -11.13 1.80
N ARG A 43 -14.61 -12.37 2.23
CA ARG A 43 -15.88 -13.12 2.05
C ARG A 43 -17.05 -12.54 2.86
N GLU A 44 -16.76 -11.96 4.02
CA GLU A 44 -17.77 -11.48 4.95
C GLU A 44 -17.92 -9.95 4.95
N GLY A 45 -17.18 -9.26 4.08
CA GLY A 45 -17.23 -7.80 3.99
C GLY A 45 -15.97 -7.21 3.40
N ARG A 46 -15.77 -5.93 3.66
CA ARG A 46 -14.61 -5.19 3.17
C ARG A 46 -14.09 -4.19 4.19
N ILE A 47 -12.82 -3.86 4.07
CA ILE A 47 -12.18 -2.76 4.79
C ILE A 47 -11.86 -1.67 3.77
N GLU A 48 -12.22 -0.43 4.08
CA GLU A 48 -11.90 0.75 3.29
C GLU A 48 -10.95 1.67 4.06
N LEU A 49 -9.87 2.08 3.39
CA LEU A 49 -8.91 3.05 3.89
C LEU A 49 -8.90 4.26 2.94
N PRO A 50 -9.58 5.36 3.28
CA PRO A 50 -9.38 6.63 2.61
C PRO A 50 -7.96 7.12 2.87
N ASP A 51 -7.24 7.50 1.83
CA ASP A 51 -5.87 8.00 1.89
C ASP A 51 -4.90 7.10 2.70
N PRO A 52 -4.59 5.87 2.22
CA PRO A 52 -3.81 4.90 2.98
C PRO A 52 -2.39 5.37 3.38
N HIS A 53 -1.82 6.38 2.71
CA HIS A 53 -0.52 6.94 3.07
C HIS A 53 -0.57 7.78 4.36
N TYR A 54 -1.72 8.40 4.62
CA TYR A 54 -1.95 9.25 5.79
C TYR A 54 -3.20 8.82 6.54
N ALA A 55 -3.55 7.53 6.45
CA ALA A 55 -4.79 7.00 6.99
C ALA A 55 -4.91 7.27 8.48
N SER A 56 -5.77 8.21 8.85
CA SER A 56 -6.24 8.38 10.21
C SER A 56 -7.52 7.60 10.49
N LYS A 57 -8.13 7.01 9.46
CA LYS A 57 -9.38 6.26 9.56
C LYS A 57 -9.36 5.00 8.72
N CYS A 58 -10.03 3.95 9.22
CA CYS A 58 -10.46 2.85 8.38
C CYS A 58 -11.89 2.41 8.76
N PHE A 59 -12.59 1.84 7.81
CA PHE A 59 -13.97 1.46 7.95
C PHE A 59 -14.15 -0.02 7.64
N LEU A 60 -14.86 -0.73 8.52
CA LEU A 60 -15.28 -2.10 8.28
C LEU A 60 -16.74 -2.12 7.84
N TYR A 61 -17.03 -2.77 6.72
CA TYR A 61 -18.37 -3.01 6.20
C TYR A 61 -18.65 -4.51 6.15
N GLY A 62 -19.87 -4.89 6.49
CA GLY A 62 -20.36 -6.26 6.30
C GLY A 62 -20.64 -6.55 4.81
N ALA A 63 -20.91 -7.81 4.50
CA ALA A 63 -21.29 -8.27 3.16
C ALA A 63 -22.59 -7.61 2.65
N ASP A 64 -23.45 -7.18 3.56
CA ASP A 64 -24.68 -6.44 3.31
C ASP A 64 -24.46 -4.95 3.00
N GLY A 65 -23.19 -4.49 3.02
CA GLY A 65 -22.82 -3.10 2.80
C GLY A 65 -23.00 -2.17 4.00
N THR A 66 -23.50 -2.69 5.14
CA THR A 66 -23.64 -1.88 6.35
C THR A 66 -22.30 -1.65 7.02
N GLN A 67 -22.04 -0.41 7.46
CA GLN A 67 -20.85 -0.11 8.26
C GLN A 67 -20.98 -0.76 9.64
N LYS A 68 -20.01 -1.59 9.99
CA LYS A 68 -19.94 -2.34 11.25
C LYS A 68 -19.06 -1.63 12.27
N GLU A 69 -17.96 -1.06 11.81
CA GLU A 69 -16.96 -0.44 12.67
C GLU A 69 -16.25 0.70 11.96
N GLU A 70 -15.83 1.69 12.74
CA GLU A 70 -14.92 2.75 12.32
C GLU A 70 -13.76 2.78 13.31
N PHE A 71 -12.54 2.71 12.81
CA PHE A 71 -11.33 2.99 13.56
C PHE A 71 -10.85 4.39 13.20
N THR A 72 -10.50 5.17 14.23
CA THR A 72 -9.88 6.49 14.06
C THR A 72 -8.59 6.54 14.87
N ASP A 73 -7.47 6.82 14.21
CA ASP A 73 -6.21 7.14 14.89
C ASP A 73 -6.24 8.59 15.35
N THR A 74 -6.22 8.76 16.67
CA THR A 74 -6.18 10.07 17.32
C THR A 74 -4.79 10.43 17.85
N THR A 75 -3.82 9.53 17.72
CA THR A 75 -2.49 9.66 18.33
C THR A 75 -1.43 10.12 17.34
N THR A 76 -1.57 9.74 16.06
CA THR A 76 -0.60 10.08 15.02
C THR A 76 -0.82 11.50 14.54
N GLN A 77 0.10 12.39 14.88
CA GLN A 77 0.06 13.79 14.43
C GLN A 77 0.69 13.98 13.05
N LYS A 78 1.60 13.10 12.65
CA LYS A 78 2.35 13.13 11.38
C LYS A 78 2.59 11.71 10.89
N GLY A 79 2.53 11.50 9.58
CA GLY A 79 2.61 10.17 8.96
C GLY A 79 3.85 9.33 9.28
N PHE A 80 4.95 9.95 9.68
CA PHE A 80 6.21 9.26 10.00
C PHE A 80 6.40 8.87 11.48
N THR A 81 5.42 9.12 12.34
CA THR A 81 5.57 8.93 13.79
C THR A 81 5.98 7.49 14.12
N TYR A 82 5.25 6.51 13.61
CA TYR A 82 5.47 5.09 13.94
C TYR A 82 6.78 4.54 13.38
N GLU A 83 7.20 4.95 12.19
CA GLU A 83 8.47 4.50 11.62
C GLU A 83 9.67 5.07 12.39
N ILE A 84 9.58 6.33 12.86
CA ILE A 84 10.62 6.94 13.68
C ILE A 84 10.71 6.24 15.03
N GLU A 85 9.58 5.99 15.69
CA GLU A 85 9.52 5.26 16.98
C GLU A 85 10.10 3.84 16.84
N GLU A 86 9.72 3.11 15.79
CA GLU A 86 10.24 1.77 15.53
C GLU A 86 11.74 1.80 15.25
N THR A 87 12.23 2.77 14.49
CA THR A 87 13.66 2.95 14.24
C THR A 87 14.42 3.19 15.54
N ILE A 88 13.94 4.12 16.38
CA ILE A 88 14.55 4.39 17.70
C ILE A 88 14.56 3.13 18.57
N ARG A 89 13.46 2.38 18.58
CA ARG A 89 13.36 1.11 19.33
C ARG A 89 14.40 0.08 18.88
N CYS A 90 14.56 -0.09 17.55
CA CYS A 90 15.52 -1.02 16.97
C CYS A 90 16.97 -0.60 17.28
N VAL A 91 17.31 0.67 17.12
CA VAL A 91 18.65 1.20 17.43
C VAL A 91 19.00 1.01 18.90
N ARG A 92 18.09 1.33 19.83
CA ARG A 92 18.29 1.12 21.28
C ARG A 92 18.45 -0.36 21.63
N ALA A 93 17.75 -1.23 20.93
CA ALA A 93 17.86 -2.70 21.10
C ALA A 93 19.06 -3.31 20.34
N LYS A 94 19.89 -2.50 19.67
CA LYS A 94 21.02 -2.94 18.84
C LYS A 94 20.63 -3.95 17.76
N LYS A 95 19.43 -3.82 17.21
CA LYS A 95 18.95 -4.62 16.08
C LYS A 95 19.44 -4.01 14.77
N THR A 96 19.76 -4.87 13.81
CA THR A 96 20.19 -4.46 12.46
C THR A 96 19.02 -4.27 11.50
N GLU A 97 17.83 -4.77 11.88
CA GLU A 97 16.59 -4.60 11.11
C GLU A 97 15.37 -4.56 12.04
N SER A 98 14.27 -4.03 11.54
CA SER A 98 12.97 -4.04 12.22
C SER A 98 12.27 -5.39 12.02
N PRO A 99 11.73 -6.01 13.07
CA PRO A 99 10.86 -7.18 12.91
C PRO A 99 9.47 -6.82 12.32
N VAL A 100 9.10 -5.54 12.28
CA VAL A 100 7.86 -5.06 11.66
C VAL A 100 8.03 -4.94 10.15
N VAL A 101 9.18 -4.42 9.70
CA VAL A 101 9.56 -4.34 8.28
C VAL A 101 10.97 -4.94 8.13
N PRO A 102 11.10 -6.26 8.05
CA PRO A 102 12.40 -6.93 7.86
C PRO A 102 12.96 -6.68 6.46
N HIS A 103 14.27 -6.77 6.30
CA HIS A 103 14.96 -6.60 5.02
C HIS A 103 14.38 -7.49 3.91
N ALA A 104 13.93 -8.69 4.26
CA ALA A 104 13.30 -9.61 3.31
C ALA A 104 12.07 -9.00 2.62
N THR A 105 11.26 -8.22 3.35
CA THR A 105 10.11 -7.51 2.77
C THR A 105 10.56 -6.44 1.77
N THR A 106 11.58 -5.67 2.11
CA THR A 106 12.14 -4.64 1.22
C THR A 106 12.70 -5.26 -0.06
N ILE A 107 13.43 -6.39 0.07
CA ILE A 107 13.98 -7.13 -1.06
C ILE A 107 12.84 -7.65 -1.96
N ALA A 108 11.81 -8.28 -1.39
CA ALA A 108 10.66 -8.78 -2.14
C ALA A 108 9.91 -7.66 -2.88
N CYS A 109 9.80 -6.46 -2.29
CA CYS A 109 9.25 -5.29 -2.99
C CYS A 109 10.12 -4.87 -4.18
N ALA A 110 11.45 -4.85 -4.02
CA ALA A 110 12.36 -4.50 -5.10
C ALA A 110 12.29 -5.52 -6.25
N GLU A 111 12.24 -6.82 -5.95
CA GLU A 111 12.05 -7.89 -6.94
C GLU A 111 10.72 -7.76 -7.68
N LEU A 112 9.65 -7.35 -6.99
CA LEU A 112 8.35 -7.07 -7.61
C LEU A 112 8.45 -5.88 -8.58
N PHE A 113 9.15 -4.81 -8.21
CA PHE A 113 9.36 -3.67 -9.11
C PHE A 113 10.13 -4.06 -10.35
N ASP A 114 11.15 -4.90 -10.25
CA ASP A 114 11.89 -5.44 -11.40
C ASP A 114 10.98 -6.24 -12.33
N GLN A 115 10.07 -7.06 -11.78
CA GLN A 115 9.08 -7.81 -12.57
C GLN A 115 8.10 -6.88 -13.31
N ILE A 116 7.61 -5.82 -12.62
CA ILE A 116 6.72 -4.82 -13.21
C ILE A 116 7.45 -4.11 -14.37
N GLN A 117 8.70 -3.71 -14.20
CA GLN A 117 9.48 -3.05 -15.24
C GLN A 117 9.76 -3.98 -16.43
N ALA A 118 9.97 -5.26 -16.18
CA ALA A 118 10.13 -6.25 -17.26
C ALA A 118 8.82 -6.40 -18.07
N ALA A 119 7.68 -6.48 -17.41
CA ALA A 119 6.37 -6.62 -18.06
C ALA A 119 5.91 -5.39 -18.88
N LYS A 120 6.51 -4.21 -18.64
CA LYS A 120 6.23 -3.00 -19.45
C LYS A 120 6.86 -3.02 -20.82
N LYS A 121 7.83 -3.89 -21.05
CA LYS A 121 8.60 -3.97 -22.31
C LYS A 121 7.98 -4.92 -23.33
N GLU A 122 6.94 -5.67 -22.94
CA GLU A 122 6.16 -6.55 -23.80
C GLU A 122 4.90 -5.84 -24.33
#